data_1cfe2cb3f0bdd21f9a2360e5f4a5571a
#
_entry.id   1cfe2cb3f0bdd21f9a2360e5f4a5571a
#
_cell.length_a   1.000
_cell.length_b   1.000
_cell.length_c   1.000
_cell.angle_alpha   90.00
_cell.angle_beta   90.00
_cell.angle_gamma   90.00
#
_symmetry.space_group_name_H-M   'P 1'
#
loop_
_entity.id
_entity.type
_entity.pdbx_description
1 polymer ?
#
loop_
_entity_poly.entity_id
_entity_poly.type
_entity_poly.pdbx_seq_one_letter_code
_entity_poly.pdbx_strand_id
1 'polypeptide(L)'
;MSLSAQAQSSPATGPATMPMADMHKGAKGAHDMKGSMMMGMEEMQKMPMSGDTDKDFAMMMKIHHQQALNMAEMQLKTGKSPEMKAMAKQIIVAQKKEIAQFDKWLAKQK
;
A
#
# COMPACT_ATOMS: atom_id res chain seq x y z
N MET A 1 -14.33 -18.78 40.21
CA MET A 1 -13.11 -18.32 39.56
C MET A 1 -13.44 -17.55 38.37
N SER A 2 -13.60 -16.32 38.54
CA SER A 2 -13.94 -15.49 37.40
C SER A 2 -12.67 -14.91 36.81
N LEU A 3 -12.40 -15.31 35.66
CA LEU A 3 -11.37 -14.68 34.90
C LEU A 3 -11.98 -13.54 34.16
N SER A 4 -11.83 -12.41 34.71
CA SER A 4 -12.26 -11.24 34.00
C SER A 4 -11.31 -11.06 32.83
N ALA A 5 -11.79 -11.39 31.72
CA ALA A 5 -11.09 -11.05 30.51
C ALA A 5 -11.10 -9.54 30.39
N GLN A 6 -10.00 -8.98 30.62
CA GLN A 6 -9.82 -7.58 30.43
C GLN A 6 -9.82 -7.31 28.96
N ALA A 7 -10.91 -6.88 28.49
CA ALA A 7 -10.92 -6.36 27.16
C ALA A 7 -10.06 -5.12 27.18
N GLN A 8 -8.92 -5.25 26.68
CA GLN A 8 -8.06 -4.13 26.50
C GLN A 8 -8.56 -3.33 25.33
N SER A 9 -9.49 -2.51 25.61
CA SER A 9 -9.77 -1.51 24.63
C SER A 9 -8.61 -0.54 24.69
N SER A 10 -7.70 -0.71 23.85
CA SER A 10 -6.74 0.33 23.71
C SER A 10 -7.54 1.54 23.27
N PRO A 11 -7.44 2.61 23.95
CA PRO A 11 -8.10 3.81 23.54
C PRO A 11 -7.51 4.18 22.20
N ALA A 12 -8.31 4.20 21.24
CA ALA A 12 -7.95 4.89 20.06
C ALA A 12 -7.81 6.32 20.49
N THR A 13 -6.70 6.58 21.08
CA THR A 13 -6.38 7.95 21.30
C THR A 13 -6.51 8.60 19.97
N GLY A 14 -7.34 9.57 19.95
CA GLY A 14 -7.70 10.27 18.80
C GLY A 14 -6.65 10.32 17.75
N PRO A 15 -7.08 10.17 16.56
CA PRO A 15 -6.16 10.19 15.46
C PRO A 15 -5.41 11.50 15.53
N ALA A 16 -4.18 11.38 15.60
CA ALA A 16 -3.37 12.51 15.31
C ALA A 16 -3.69 12.86 13.90
N THR A 17 -4.70 13.66 13.73
CA THR A 17 -4.96 14.18 12.41
C THR A 17 -3.81 15.12 12.13
N MET A 18 -2.84 14.61 11.47
CA MET A 18 -1.79 15.47 11.01
C MET A 18 -2.36 16.39 9.97
N PRO A 19 -2.06 17.67 10.08
CA PRO A 19 -2.48 18.59 9.04
C PRO A 19 -1.90 18.16 7.71
N MET A 20 -2.65 18.38 6.67
CA MET A 20 -2.19 18.04 5.33
C MET A 20 -0.80 18.60 5.03
N ALA A 21 -0.53 19.78 5.56
CA ALA A 21 0.77 20.40 5.35
C ALA A 21 1.90 19.57 5.92
N ASP A 22 1.67 18.95 7.06
CA ASP A 22 2.70 18.12 7.67
C ASP A 22 2.87 16.82 6.91
N MET A 23 1.81 16.32 6.33
CA MET A 23 1.90 15.13 5.51
C MET A 23 2.75 15.41 4.28
N HIS A 24 2.59 16.58 3.69
CA HIS A 24 3.41 16.95 2.54
C HIS A 24 4.86 17.17 2.92
N LYS A 25 5.09 17.70 4.10
CA LYS A 25 6.45 17.86 4.57
C LYS A 25 7.10 16.53 4.82
N GLY A 26 6.35 15.59 5.36
CA GLY A 26 6.84 14.26 5.56
C GLY A 26 7.12 13.55 4.26
N ALA A 27 6.39 13.92 3.23
CA ALA A 27 6.56 13.31 1.92
C ALA A 27 7.78 13.85 1.19
N LYS A 28 8.44 14.79 1.78
CA LYS A 28 9.65 15.30 1.20
C LYS A 28 10.65 14.18 0.99
N GLY A 29 10.57 13.21 1.83
CA GLY A 29 11.28 12.05 1.49
C GLY A 29 10.24 11.03 1.15
N ALA A 30 9.66 11.11 -0.01
CA ALA A 30 8.81 10.04 -0.48
C ALA A 30 9.55 8.71 -0.36
N HIS A 31 10.63 8.71 0.41
CA HIS A 31 11.44 7.54 0.62
C HIS A 31 11.09 6.80 1.88
N ASP A 32 10.21 7.33 2.71
CA ASP A 32 9.77 6.57 3.85
C ASP A 32 8.51 5.78 3.48
N MET A 33 8.19 4.83 4.32
CA MET A 33 7.10 3.90 4.06
C MET A 33 5.76 4.62 3.91
N LYS A 34 5.54 5.60 4.76
CA LYS A 34 4.31 6.36 4.76
C LYS A 34 4.16 7.19 3.49
N GLY A 35 5.25 7.83 3.08
CA GLY A 35 5.25 8.63 1.85
C GLY A 35 4.95 7.79 0.63
N SER A 36 5.51 6.60 0.57
CA SER A 36 5.26 5.68 -0.52
C SER A 36 3.78 5.29 -0.58
N MET A 37 3.19 5.02 0.56
CA MET A 37 1.79 4.67 0.65
C MET A 37 0.89 5.82 0.22
N MET A 38 1.22 7.03 0.64
CA MET A 38 0.45 8.21 0.30
C MET A 38 0.47 8.49 -1.20
N MET A 39 1.60 8.29 -1.84
CA MET A 39 1.70 8.47 -3.28
C MET A 39 0.80 7.50 -4.04
N GLY A 40 0.77 6.27 -3.60
CA GLY A 40 -0.11 5.29 -4.22
C GLY A 40 -1.57 5.64 -4.07
N MET A 41 -1.95 6.13 -2.89
CA MET A 41 -3.33 6.55 -2.66
C MET A 41 -3.70 7.75 -3.52
N GLU A 42 -2.79 8.69 -3.70
CA GLU A 42 -3.03 9.82 -4.57
C GLU A 42 -3.27 9.38 -6.00
N GLU A 43 -2.46 8.45 -6.48
CA GLU A 43 -2.66 7.92 -7.82
C GLU A 43 -4.03 7.28 -7.98
N MET A 44 -4.45 6.52 -6.98
CA MET A 44 -5.75 5.87 -7.04
C MET A 44 -6.89 6.89 -7.07
N GLN A 45 -6.75 7.95 -6.30
CA GLN A 45 -7.78 8.98 -6.27
C GLN A 45 -7.88 9.76 -7.57
N LYS A 46 -6.78 9.92 -8.25
CA LYS A 46 -6.75 10.65 -9.52
C LYS A 46 -7.17 9.82 -10.70
N MET A 47 -7.26 8.52 -10.52
CA MET A 47 -7.58 7.63 -11.62
C MET A 47 -9.03 7.81 -12.05
N PRO A 48 -9.26 8.08 -13.34
CA PRO A 48 -10.65 8.21 -13.81
C PRO A 48 -11.33 6.85 -13.84
N MET A 49 -12.59 6.84 -13.43
CA MET A 49 -13.39 5.62 -13.48
C MET A 49 -13.93 5.44 -14.90
N SER A 50 -13.84 4.22 -15.40
CA SER A 50 -14.30 3.92 -16.76
C SER A 50 -15.79 3.60 -16.83
N GLY A 51 -16.38 3.26 -15.69
CA GLY A 51 -17.73 2.77 -15.68
C GLY A 51 -17.85 1.27 -15.85
N ASP A 52 -16.74 0.62 -16.14
CA ASP A 52 -16.66 -0.83 -16.25
C ASP A 52 -15.99 -1.36 -15.00
N THR A 53 -16.72 -2.11 -14.20
CA THR A 53 -16.21 -2.58 -12.92
C THR A 53 -14.96 -3.43 -13.06
N ASP A 54 -14.91 -4.28 -14.07
CA ASP A 54 -13.76 -5.16 -14.25
C ASP A 54 -12.51 -4.37 -14.59
N LYS A 55 -12.63 -3.38 -15.47
CA LYS A 55 -11.50 -2.53 -15.80
C LYS A 55 -11.05 -1.68 -14.63
N ASP A 56 -12.01 -1.12 -13.92
CA ASP A 56 -11.69 -0.28 -12.77
C ASP A 56 -11.01 -1.08 -11.69
N PHE A 57 -11.49 -2.30 -11.44
CA PHE A 57 -10.84 -3.19 -10.49
C PHE A 57 -9.40 -3.49 -10.89
N ALA A 58 -9.19 -3.85 -12.15
CA ALA A 58 -7.85 -4.19 -12.62
C ALA A 58 -6.91 -3.00 -12.53
N MET A 59 -7.38 -1.82 -12.91
CA MET A 59 -6.54 -0.63 -12.87
C MET A 59 -6.22 -0.21 -11.44
N MET A 60 -7.21 -0.26 -10.56
CA MET A 60 -6.98 0.12 -9.17
C MET A 60 -6.12 -0.89 -8.44
N MET A 61 -6.33 -2.17 -8.67
CA MET A 61 -5.51 -3.19 -8.04
C MET A 61 -4.08 -3.16 -8.55
N LYS A 62 -3.90 -2.80 -9.82
CA LYS A 62 -2.55 -2.65 -10.35
C LYS A 62 -1.79 -1.55 -9.60
N ILE A 63 -2.43 -0.41 -9.38
CA ILE A 63 -1.81 0.67 -8.61
C ILE A 63 -1.54 0.21 -7.19
N HIS A 64 -2.51 -0.36 -6.64
CA HIS A 64 -2.38 -0.89 -5.29
C HIS A 64 -1.19 -1.83 -5.19
N HIS A 65 -1.04 -2.89 -6.12
CA HIS A 65 0.07 -3.85 -6.14
C HIS A 65 1.40 -3.14 -6.35
N GLN A 66 1.42 -2.11 -7.20
CA GLN A 66 2.64 -1.34 -7.40
C GLN A 66 3.07 -0.67 -6.11
N GLN A 67 2.10 -0.18 -5.34
CA GLN A 67 2.38 0.42 -4.04
C GLN A 67 3.00 -0.61 -3.08
N ALA A 68 2.43 -1.80 -3.05
CA ALA A 68 2.96 -2.85 -2.20
C ALA A 68 4.38 -3.24 -2.63
N LEU A 69 4.63 -3.27 -3.92
CA LEU A 69 5.96 -3.54 -4.45
C LEU A 69 6.97 -2.48 -3.99
N ASN A 70 6.59 -1.22 -4.09
CA ASN A 70 7.46 -0.13 -3.68
C ASN A 70 7.78 -0.22 -2.18
N MET A 71 6.79 -0.54 -1.37
CA MET A 71 7.00 -0.68 0.06
C MET A 71 7.92 -1.86 0.38
N ALA A 72 7.76 -2.97 -0.33
CA ALA A 72 8.60 -4.13 -0.12
C ALA A 72 10.04 -3.85 -0.52
N GLU A 73 10.23 -3.12 -1.61
CA GLU A 73 11.58 -2.75 -2.02
C GLU A 73 12.24 -1.84 -1.00
N MET A 74 11.47 -0.94 -0.43
CA MET A 74 11.97 -0.07 0.63
C MET A 74 12.37 -0.88 1.86
N GLN A 75 11.58 -1.91 2.20
CA GLN A 75 11.91 -2.76 3.31
C GLN A 75 13.25 -3.46 3.10
N LEU A 76 13.51 -3.92 1.88
CA LEU A 76 14.79 -4.54 1.57
C LEU A 76 15.94 -3.55 1.70
N LYS A 77 15.69 -2.32 1.28
CA LYS A 77 16.76 -1.32 1.22
C LYS A 77 17.12 -0.76 2.59
N THR A 78 16.12 -0.49 3.41
CA THR A 78 16.36 0.19 4.68
C THR A 78 15.95 -0.60 5.91
N GLY A 79 15.25 -1.72 5.73
CA GLY A 79 14.84 -2.52 6.86
C GLY A 79 15.99 -3.27 7.48
N LYS A 80 15.80 -3.73 8.71
CA LYS A 80 16.83 -4.43 9.44
C LYS A 80 16.46 -5.85 9.83
N SER A 81 15.17 -6.14 9.87
CA SER A 81 14.71 -7.46 10.29
C SER A 81 14.92 -8.47 9.17
N PRO A 82 15.68 -9.55 9.41
CA PRO A 82 15.82 -10.57 8.39
C PRO A 82 14.50 -11.22 8.00
N GLU A 83 13.60 -11.39 8.97
CA GLU A 83 12.29 -11.96 8.68
C GLU A 83 11.47 -11.08 7.75
N MET A 84 11.45 -9.79 8.05
CA MET A 84 10.68 -8.86 7.22
C MET A 84 11.30 -8.71 5.84
N LYS A 85 12.61 -8.76 5.76
CA LYS A 85 13.29 -8.73 4.46
C LYS A 85 12.95 -9.96 3.63
N ALA A 86 12.91 -11.13 4.27
CA ALA A 86 12.54 -12.35 3.55
C ALA A 86 11.11 -12.26 3.03
N MET A 87 10.19 -11.75 3.84
CA MET A 87 8.82 -11.56 3.40
C MET A 87 8.72 -10.55 2.28
N ALA A 88 9.50 -9.48 2.37
CA ALA A 88 9.50 -8.46 1.32
C ALA A 88 9.95 -9.04 -0.02
N LYS A 89 10.93 -9.93 -0.01
CA LYS A 89 11.36 -10.57 -1.25
C LYS A 89 10.24 -11.39 -1.88
N GLN A 90 9.49 -12.12 -1.06
CA GLN A 90 8.37 -12.90 -1.55
C GLN A 90 7.28 -12.00 -2.11
N ILE A 91 7.02 -10.91 -1.42
CA ILE A 91 6.01 -9.95 -1.88
C ILE A 91 6.41 -9.35 -3.22
N ILE A 92 7.68 -9.00 -3.38
CA ILE A 92 8.16 -8.43 -4.64
C ILE A 92 7.88 -9.37 -5.80
N VAL A 93 8.21 -10.64 -5.64
CA VAL A 93 7.99 -11.62 -6.70
C VAL A 93 6.51 -11.75 -7.01
N ALA A 94 5.68 -11.86 -5.98
CA ALA A 94 4.25 -12.04 -6.16
C ALA A 94 3.61 -10.81 -6.79
N GLN A 95 3.99 -9.62 -6.34
CA GLN A 95 3.40 -8.40 -6.86
C GLN A 95 3.77 -8.15 -8.32
N LYS A 96 5.02 -8.41 -8.68
CA LYS A 96 5.44 -8.26 -10.06
C LYS A 96 4.66 -9.20 -10.99
N LYS A 97 4.45 -10.41 -10.54
CA LYS A 97 3.70 -11.38 -11.32
C LYS A 97 2.26 -10.93 -11.50
N GLU A 98 1.63 -10.46 -10.43
CA GLU A 98 0.24 -10.05 -10.50
C GLU A 98 0.06 -8.77 -11.31
N ILE A 99 0.99 -7.84 -11.19
CA ILE A 99 0.94 -6.63 -12.02
C ILE A 99 0.99 -7.02 -13.49
N ALA A 100 1.87 -7.95 -13.84
CA ALA A 100 1.97 -8.41 -15.23
C ALA A 100 0.66 -9.05 -15.70
N GLN A 101 -0.01 -9.77 -14.81
CA GLN A 101 -1.31 -10.37 -15.14
C GLN A 101 -2.37 -9.31 -15.40
N PHE A 102 -2.41 -8.27 -14.57
CA PHE A 102 -3.34 -7.17 -14.80
C PHE A 102 -3.04 -6.45 -16.10
N ASP A 103 -1.77 -6.19 -16.37
CA ASP A 103 -1.38 -5.53 -17.61
C ASP A 103 -1.80 -6.35 -18.84
N LYS A 104 -1.60 -7.64 -18.76
CA LYS A 104 -1.95 -8.53 -19.87
C LYS A 104 -3.46 -8.54 -20.11
N TRP A 105 -4.22 -8.60 -19.03
CA TRP A 105 -5.66 -8.59 -19.15
C TRP A 105 -6.16 -7.24 -19.70
N LEU A 106 -5.62 -6.15 -19.16
CA LEU A 106 -6.00 -4.81 -19.60
C LEU A 106 -5.69 -4.58 -21.08
N ALA A 107 -4.57 -5.11 -21.55
CA ALA A 107 -4.19 -4.96 -22.94
C ALA A 107 -5.17 -5.61 -23.91
N LYS A 108 -5.94 -6.57 -23.46
CA LYS A 108 -6.94 -7.23 -24.28
C LYS A 108 -8.28 -6.51 -24.31
N GLN A 109 -8.46 -5.53 -23.44
CA GLN A 109 -9.71 -4.80 -23.36
C GLN A 109 -9.71 -3.67 -24.36
N LYS A 110 -10.87 -3.39 -24.93
CA LYS A 110 -11.01 -2.33 -25.93
C LYS A 110 -11.70 -1.11 -25.36
#